data_7693ae82f37f4519581c66936c9b8128
#
_entry.id   7693ae82f37f4519581c66936c9b8128
#
_cell.length_a   1.000
_cell.length_b   1.000
_cell.length_c   1.000
_cell.angle_alpha   90.00
_cell.angle_beta   90.00
_cell.angle_gamma   90.00
#
_symmetry.space_group_name_H-M   'P 1'
#
loop_
_entity.id
_entity.type
_entity.pdbx_description
1 polymer ?
#
loop_
_entity_poly.entity_id
_entity_poly.type
_entity_poly.pdbx_seq_one_letter_code
_entity_poly.pdbx_strand_id
1 'polypeptide(L)'
;KRWQAQAEASFLFRVADNFYVGPMAAYDYVIGKQIERPELLQGMDKHTWNVGVGVSLVYDNRDNLTNPHRGIYLNLKQMFRPEFMGNDYAFSTTHFRFDAYQRLGKGTILAEDFGANLNFGNPSWGMMAELGGTSSMRGYYEGRYRDKHSLEATVELRQHVWKRNGIVVWAGAGTVFPKFSALRSRQILPNAGVGYRWEFKKNVNVRLDYGFGKSGQSGFLFNINEAF
;
A
#
# COMPACT_ATOMS: atom_id res chain seq x y z
N LYS A 1 -4.71 7.05 -19.60
CA LYS A 1 -5.51 6.04 -18.85
C LYS A 1 -4.80 4.70 -18.89
N ARG A 2 -4.87 3.93 -17.79
CA ARG A 2 -4.30 2.58 -17.67
C ARG A 2 -5.44 1.61 -17.35
N TRP A 3 -5.36 0.42 -17.92
CA TRP A 3 -6.12 -0.75 -17.50
C TRP A 3 -5.12 -1.80 -17.01
N GLN A 4 -5.42 -2.44 -15.91
CA GLN A 4 -4.57 -3.45 -15.28
C GLN A 4 -5.42 -4.62 -14.83
N ALA A 5 -4.95 -5.83 -15.14
CA ALA A 5 -5.42 -7.09 -14.54
C ALA A 5 -4.27 -7.69 -13.77
N GLN A 6 -4.50 -8.01 -12.52
CA GLN A 6 -3.51 -8.59 -11.63
C GLN A 6 -4.09 -9.83 -10.95
N ALA A 7 -3.29 -10.89 -10.91
CA ALA A 7 -3.57 -12.09 -10.14
C ALA A 7 -2.34 -12.41 -9.29
N GLU A 8 -2.53 -12.56 -7.99
CA GLU A 8 -1.50 -12.97 -7.04
C GLU A 8 -2.04 -14.12 -6.19
N ALA A 9 -1.25 -15.17 -6.03
CA ALA A 9 -1.55 -16.29 -5.16
C ALA A 9 -0.37 -16.58 -4.24
N SER A 10 -0.67 -16.75 -2.94
CA SER A 10 0.31 -17.16 -1.93
C SER A 10 -0.19 -18.39 -1.20
N PHE A 11 0.69 -19.35 -0.96
CA PHE A 11 0.40 -20.54 -0.18
C PHE A 11 1.24 -20.51 1.10
N LEU A 12 0.63 -20.14 2.23
CA LEU A 12 1.34 -19.88 3.47
C LEU A 12 1.24 -21.06 4.44
N PHE A 13 2.36 -21.52 4.93
CA PHE A 13 2.48 -22.54 5.97
C PHE A 13 2.78 -21.84 7.31
N ARG A 14 2.09 -22.26 8.37
CA ARG A 14 2.41 -21.83 9.72
C ARG A 14 3.70 -22.52 10.17
N VAL A 15 4.74 -21.74 10.45
CA VAL A 15 6.05 -22.25 10.89
C VAL A 15 6.30 -22.00 12.38
N ALA A 16 5.62 -21.00 12.97
CA ALA A 16 5.60 -20.71 14.40
C ALA A 16 4.29 -20.01 14.76
N ASP A 17 4.09 -19.67 16.04
CA ASP A 17 2.91 -18.92 16.47
C ASP A 17 2.86 -17.56 15.79
N ASN A 18 1.72 -17.30 15.12
CA ASN A 18 1.46 -16.08 14.34
C ASN A 18 2.43 -15.83 13.16
N PHE A 19 3.28 -16.81 12.82
CA PHE A 19 4.30 -16.66 11.80
C PHE A 19 4.10 -17.66 10.67
N TYR A 20 4.02 -17.14 9.44
CA TYR A 20 3.71 -17.88 8.24
C TYR A 20 4.73 -17.57 7.15
N VAL A 21 5.13 -18.59 6.38
CA VAL A 21 6.03 -18.47 5.24
C VAL A 21 5.54 -19.37 4.12
N GLY A 22 5.69 -18.94 2.89
CA GLY A 22 5.38 -19.80 1.77
C GLY A 22 5.63 -19.19 0.39
N PRO A 23 5.54 -20.03 -0.64
CA PRO A 23 5.71 -19.59 -2.02
C PRO A 23 4.55 -18.70 -2.47
N MET A 24 4.85 -17.86 -3.44
CA MET A 24 3.88 -17.03 -4.12
C MET A 24 4.15 -16.97 -5.61
N ALA A 25 3.09 -16.71 -6.38
CA ALA A 25 3.15 -16.46 -7.80
C ALA A 25 2.26 -15.28 -8.15
N ALA A 26 2.64 -14.52 -9.16
CA ALA A 26 1.87 -13.38 -9.64
C ALA A 26 1.90 -13.30 -11.15
N TYR A 27 0.79 -12.79 -11.70
CA TYR A 27 0.64 -12.40 -13.09
C TYR A 27 0.07 -11.00 -13.14
N ASP A 28 0.72 -10.13 -13.88
CA ASP A 28 0.32 -8.74 -14.06
C ASP A 28 0.23 -8.42 -15.56
N TYR A 29 -0.91 -7.90 -15.99
CA TYR A 29 -1.15 -7.43 -17.34
C TYR A 29 -1.57 -5.97 -17.31
N VAL A 30 -0.82 -5.12 -17.99
CA VAL A 30 -1.05 -3.67 -17.99
C VAL A 30 -1.12 -3.13 -19.40
N ILE A 31 -2.16 -2.35 -19.69
CA ILE A 31 -2.34 -1.65 -20.99
C ILE A 31 -2.46 -0.15 -20.75
N GLY A 32 -1.64 0.62 -21.46
CA GLY A 32 -1.78 2.07 -21.59
C GLY A 32 -2.79 2.43 -22.68
N LYS A 33 -3.99 2.92 -22.32
CA LYS A 33 -5.07 3.25 -23.30
C LYS A 33 -5.02 4.70 -23.67
N GLN A 34 -4.60 5.63 -23.30
CA GLN A 34 -4.55 7.07 -23.64
C GLN A 34 -3.29 7.67 -22.99
N ILE A 35 -2.19 7.53 -23.69
CA ILE A 35 -0.90 8.02 -23.20
C ILE A 35 -0.70 9.42 -23.80
N GLU A 36 -0.89 10.43 -22.97
CA GLU A 36 -0.72 11.84 -23.37
C GLU A 36 0.76 12.19 -23.57
N ARG A 37 1.66 11.44 -22.91
CA ARG A 37 3.11 11.65 -22.95
C ARG A 37 3.83 10.33 -23.23
N PRO A 38 3.88 9.88 -24.48
CA PRO A 38 4.52 8.62 -24.84
C PRO A 38 6.03 8.59 -24.54
N GLU A 39 6.68 9.74 -24.46
CA GLU A 39 8.08 9.85 -24.05
C GLU A 39 8.36 9.30 -22.63
N LEU A 40 7.36 9.29 -21.76
CA LEU A 40 7.49 8.73 -20.41
C LEU A 40 7.56 7.20 -20.39
N LEU A 41 7.20 6.55 -21.50
CA LEU A 41 7.38 5.10 -21.64
C LEU A 41 8.85 4.71 -21.88
N GLN A 42 9.72 5.66 -22.20
CA GLN A 42 11.15 5.43 -22.46
C GLN A 42 11.42 4.29 -23.47
N GLY A 43 10.57 4.18 -24.48
CA GLY A 43 10.66 3.15 -25.52
C GLY A 43 10.02 1.79 -25.13
N MET A 44 9.46 1.65 -23.94
CA MET A 44 8.72 0.44 -23.56
C MET A 44 7.38 0.34 -24.26
N ASP A 45 6.91 -0.88 -24.47
CA ASP A 45 5.62 -1.14 -25.10
C ASP A 45 4.45 -0.59 -24.27
N LYS A 46 3.35 -0.23 -24.93
CA LYS A 46 2.10 0.17 -24.27
C LYS A 46 1.45 -0.99 -23.52
N HIS A 47 1.76 -2.21 -23.91
CA HIS A 47 1.32 -3.43 -23.28
C HIS A 47 2.49 -4.05 -22.53
N THR A 48 2.30 -4.37 -21.29
CA THR A 48 3.29 -5.13 -20.51
C THR A 48 2.58 -6.24 -19.78
N TRP A 49 3.17 -7.41 -19.80
CA TRP A 49 2.77 -8.54 -18.98
C TRP A 49 3.97 -9.02 -18.20
N ASN A 50 3.73 -9.44 -16.96
CA ASN A 50 4.81 -9.85 -16.08
C ASN A 50 4.37 -11.08 -15.28
N VAL A 51 5.20 -12.10 -15.30
CA VAL A 51 5.03 -13.32 -14.51
C VAL A 51 6.11 -13.37 -13.45
N GLY A 52 5.74 -13.69 -12.23
CA GLY A 52 6.69 -13.75 -11.13
C GLY A 52 6.43 -14.91 -10.19
N VAL A 53 7.51 -15.34 -9.57
CA VAL A 53 7.49 -16.27 -8.44
C VAL A 53 8.25 -15.67 -7.28
N GLY A 54 7.89 -16.04 -6.07
CA GLY A 54 8.48 -15.41 -4.91
C GLY A 54 8.18 -16.13 -3.61
N VAL A 55 8.50 -15.45 -2.52
CA VAL A 55 8.26 -15.91 -1.16
C VAL A 55 7.55 -14.80 -0.39
N SER A 56 6.56 -15.18 0.39
CA SER A 56 5.86 -14.33 1.33
C SER A 56 6.12 -14.79 2.75
N LEU A 57 6.38 -13.81 3.63
CA LEU A 57 6.57 -13.98 5.06
C LEU A 57 5.56 -13.07 5.75
N VAL A 58 4.75 -13.66 6.65
CA VAL A 58 3.71 -12.93 7.38
C VAL A 58 3.84 -13.22 8.88
N TYR A 59 3.83 -12.16 9.67
CA TYR A 59 3.61 -12.24 11.11
C TYR A 59 2.35 -11.45 11.45
N ASP A 60 1.37 -12.07 12.11
CA ASP A 60 0.10 -11.43 12.45
C ASP A 60 -0.40 -11.89 13.82
N ASN A 61 -0.31 -11.01 14.81
CA ASN A 61 -0.85 -11.23 16.16
C ASN A 61 -1.93 -10.21 16.53
N ARG A 62 -2.54 -9.57 15.52
CA ARG A 62 -3.64 -8.62 15.75
C ARG A 62 -4.82 -9.31 16.41
N ASP A 63 -5.48 -8.60 17.33
CA ASP A 63 -6.68 -9.08 18.02
C ASP A 63 -7.92 -9.14 17.07
N ASN A 64 -7.91 -8.40 15.97
CA ASN A 64 -8.95 -8.39 14.97
C ASN A 64 -8.38 -8.01 13.59
N LEU A 65 -8.87 -8.61 12.51
CA LEU A 65 -8.37 -8.39 11.15
C LEU A 65 -8.96 -7.12 10.50
N THR A 66 -10.19 -6.76 10.85
CA THR A 66 -10.95 -5.70 10.18
C THR A 66 -10.96 -4.38 10.94
N ASN A 67 -10.78 -4.44 12.26
CA ASN A 67 -10.70 -3.29 13.15
C ASN A 67 -9.75 -3.62 14.33
N PRO A 68 -8.46 -3.70 14.08
CA PRO A 68 -7.48 -4.05 15.10
C PRO A 68 -7.34 -2.95 16.15
N HIS A 69 -7.27 -3.40 17.44
CA HIS A 69 -7.10 -2.52 18.59
C HIS A 69 -5.72 -2.68 19.23
N ARG A 70 -5.06 -3.80 19.00
CA ARG A 70 -3.72 -4.14 19.50
C ARG A 70 -3.10 -5.24 18.66
N GLY A 71 -1.78 -5.28 18.67
CA GLY A 71 -1.00 -6.26 17.96
C GLY A 71 -0.20 -5.65 16.83
N ILE A 72 0.44 -6.52 16.08
CA ILE A 72 1.34 -6.17 14.98
C ILE A 72 1.00 -7.04 13.78
N TYR A 73 1.02 -6.43 12.61
CA TYR A 73 1.03 -7.11 11.33
C TYR A 73 2.32 -6.77 10.60
N LEU A 74 3.03 -7.78 10.13
CA LEU A 74 4.19 -7.62 9.27
C LEU A 74 4.02 -8.52 8.05
N ASN A 75 4.22 -7.95 6.87
CA ASN A 75 4.22 -8.70 5.62
C ASN A 75 5.45 -8.32 4.80
N LEU A 76 6.27 -9.30 4.48
CA LEU A 76 7.41 -9.16 3.57
C LEU A 76 7.21 -10.12 2.41
N LYS A 77 7.08 -9.56 1.20
CA LYS A 77 7.00 -10.31 -0.04
C LYS A 77 8.24 -10.02 -0.88
N GLN A 78 8.91 -11.06 -1.35
CA GLN A 78 9.98 -10.94 -2.32
C GLN A 78 9.57 -11.67 -3.60
N MET A 79 9.39 -10.92 -4.67
CA MET A 79 8.97 -11.42 -5.98
C MET A 79 10.10 -11.29 -6.98
N PHE A 80 10.36 -12.34 -7.76
CA PHE A 80 11.34 -12.37 -8.85
C PHE A 80 10.62 -12.53 -10.18
N ARG A 81 10.97 -11.73 -11.15
CA ARG A 81 10.43 -11.72 -12.51
C ARG A 81 11.58 -11.79 -13.52
N PRO A 82 12.16 -12.99 -13.73
CA PRO A 82 13.26 -13.18 -14.67
C PRO A 82 12.75 -13.22 -16.12
N GLU A 83 13.62 -12.89 -17.07
CA GLU A 83 13.28 -12.91 -18.52
C GLU A 83 12.90 -14.30 -19.04
N PHE A 84 13.50 -15.37 -18.50
CA PHE A 84 13.18 -16.74 -18.94
C PHE A 84 11.73 -17.17 -18.66
N MET A 85 10.99 -16.43 -17.81
CA MET A 85 9.55 -16.62 -17.60
C MET A 85 8.70 -15.86 -18.63
N GLY A 86 9.33 -15.24 -19.63
CA GLY A 86 8.68 -14.49 -20.70
C GLY A 86 8.51 -13.01 -20.39
N ASN A 87 9.11 -12.50 -19.34
CA ASN A 87 9.11 -11.07 -19.05
C ASN A 87 10.03 -10.33 -20.04
N ASP A 88 9.60 -9.14 -20.50
CA ASP A 88 10.43 -8.29 -21.36
C ASP A 88 11.70 -7.79 -20.66
N TYR A 89 11.65 -7.67 -19.34
CA TYR A 89 12.73 -7.16 -18.51
C TYR A 89 12.84 -7.95 -17.20
N ALA A 90 14.08 -8.25 -16.81
CA ALA A 90 14.35 -8.85 -15.50
C ALA A 90 14.29 -7.80 -14.39
N PHE A 91 13.49 -8.08 -13.37
CA PHE A 91 13.45 -7.28 -12.14
C PHE A 91 12.95 -8.09 -10.94
N SER A 92 13.15 -7.56 -9.76
CA SER A 92 12.55 -8.10 -8.54
C SER A 92 11.87 -7.00 -7.74
N THR A 93 10.81 -7.38 -7.02
CA THR A 93 10.04 -6.47 -6.17
C THR A 93 10.09 -6.97 -4.73
N THR A 94 10.50 -6.09 -3.82
CA THR A 94 10.33 -6.29 -2.38
C THR A 94 9.17 -5.42 -1.92
N HIS A 95 8.11 -6.03 -1.44
CA HIS A 95 6.99 -5.35 -0.79
C HIS A 95 7.09 -5.62 0.71
N PHE A 96 7.17 -4.55 1.49
CA PHE A 96 7.19 -4.59 2.94
C PHE A 96 6.04 -3.78 3.50
N ARG A 97 5.33 -4.32 4.48
CA ARG A 97 4.32 -3.62 5.26
C ARG A 97 4.46 -3.98 6.73
N PHE A 98 4.38 -2.97 7.56
CA PHE A 98 4.38 -3.08 9.01
C PHE A 98 3.26 -2.21 9.58
N ASP A 99 2.31 -2.83 10.27
CA ASP A 99 1.24 -2.14 10.99
C ASP A 99 1.36 -2.46 12.49
N ALA A 100 1.21 -1.46 13.33
CA ALA A 100 1.18 -1.63 14.78
C ALA A 100 -0.04 -0.94 15.39
N TYR A 101 -0.62 -1.55 16.41
CA TYR A 101 -1.84 -1.07 17.06
C TYR A 101 -1.68 -1.09 18.55
N GLN A 102 -1.95 0.05 19.20
CA GLN A 102 -1.81 0.24 20.63
C GLN A 102 -3.08 0.86 21.21
N ARG A 103 -3.68 0.19 22.17
CA ARG A 103 -4.81 0.76 22.91
C ARG A 103 -4.27 1.72 23.98
N LEU A 104 -4.48 3.02 23.78
CA LEU A 104 -4.05 4.06 24.71
C LEU A 104 -5.05 4.29 25.86
N GLY A 105 -6.33 3.92 25.66
CA GLY A 105 -7.37 4.14 26.66
C GLY A 105 -8.71 3.52 26.26
N LYS A 106 -9.77 3.89 26.96
CA LYS A 106 -11.13 3.44 26.62
C LYS A 106 -11.56 4.05 25.29
N GLY A 107 -11.59 3.23 24.23
CA GLY A 107 -12.00 3.63 22.90
C GLY A 107 -10.97 4.43 22.11
N THR A 108 -9.74 4.59 22.63
CA THR A 108 -8.64 5.28 21.95
C THR A 108 -7.60 4.27 21.48
N ILE A 109 -7.28 4.28 20.19
CA ILE A 109 -6.30 3.40 19.56
C ILE A 109 -5.33 4.27 18.77
N LEU A 110 -4.04 4.04 18.96
CA LEU A 110 -2.98 4.52 18.09
C LEU A 110 -2.69 3.40 17.09
N ALA A 111 -2.77 3.72 15.81
CA ALA A 111 -2.42 2.82 14.72
C ALA A 111 -1.30 3.44 13.89
N GLU A 112 -0.32 2.65 13.58
CA GLU A 112 0.88 3.03 12.83
C GLU A 112 1.02 2.11 11.63
N ASP A 113 1.30 2.68 10.46
CA ASP A 113 1.50 1.96 9.20
C ASP A 113 2.81 2.43 8.57
N PHE A 114 3.61 1.48 8.11
CA PHE A 114 4.79 1.72 7.30
C PHE A 114 4.80 0.78 6.12
N GLY A 115 4.90 1.35 4.91
CA GLY A 115 4.94 0.64 3.64
C GLY A 115 6.20 0.94 2.84
N ALA A 116 6.73 -0.08 2.17
CA ALA A 116 7.80 0.05 1.19
C ALA A 116 7.51 -0.84 -0.02
N ASN A 117 7.64 -0.28 -1.21
CA ASN A 117 7.61 -1.06 -2.45
C ASN A 117 8.89 -0.73 -3.24
N LEU A 118 9.78 -1.71 -3.36
CA LEU A 118 11.14 -1.53 -3.86
C LEU A 118 11.35 -2.43 -5.08
N ASN A 119 11.54 -1.83 -6.25
CA ASN A 119 11.82 -2.53 -7.48
C ASN A 119 13.31 -2.44 -7.83
N PHE A 120 13.96 -3.58 -8.01
CA PHE A 120 15.37 -3.68 -8.39
C PHE A 120 15.48 -4.26 -9.80
N GLY A 121 16.39 -3.74 -10.61
CA GLY A 121 16.50 -4.06 -12.03
C GLY A 121 15.73 -3.09 -12.90
N ASN A 122 15.09 -3.58 -13.95
CA ASN A 122 14.37 -2.78 -14.94
C ASN A 122 12.87 -3.11 -14.95
N PRO A 123 12.08 -2.64 -13.94
CA PRO A 123 10.64 -2.87 -13.94
C PRO A 123 10.00 -2.19 -15.14
N SER A 124 9.02 -2.84 -15.76
CA SER A 124 8.19 -2.21 -16.78
C SER A 124 7.45 -1.00 -16.19
N TRP A 125 7.06 -0.04 -17.04
CA TRP A 125 6.35 1.17 -16.60
C TRP A 125 5.08 0.86 -15.79
N GLY A 126 4.44 -0.26 -16.08
CA GLY A 126 3.24 -0.71 -15.38
C GLY A 126 3.50 -1.26 -13.97
N MET A 127 4.75 -1.62 -13.68
CA MET A 127 5.18 -2.22 -12.40
C MET A 127 5.92 -1.24 -11.49
N MET A 128 6.01 0.03 -11.87
CA MET A 128 6.57 1.08 -11.01
C MET A 128 5.79 1.19 -9.70
N ALA A 129 6.49 1.47 -8.61
CA ALA A 129 5.88 1.75 -7.31
C ALA A 129 5.07 3.04 -7.35
N GLU A 130 3.89 3.04 -6.76
CA GLU A 130 2.92 4.15 -6.77
C GLU A 130 2.61 4.60 -5.36
N LEU A 131 2.25 5.87 -5.21
CA LEU A 131 1.68 6.43 -3.98
C LEU A 131 0.26 6.90 -4.22
N GLY A 132 -0.50 6.97 -3.12
CA GLY A 132 -1.90 7.39 -3.11
C GLY A 132 -2.85 6.21 -2.91
N GLY A 133 -4.15 6.52 -2.92
CA GLY A 133 -5.18 5.50 -2.76
C GLY A 133 -5.99 5.64 -1.49
N THR A 134 -6.51 4.51 -1.00
CA THR A 134 -7.50 4.49 0.10
C THR A 134 -6.92 4.08 1.45
N SER A 135 -5.64 3.73 1.51
CA SER A 135 -4.98 3.26 2.74
C SER A 135 -4.08 4.33 3.35
N SER A 136 -2.78 4.29 3.12
CA SER A 136 -1.81 5.14 3.82
C SER A 136 -1.78 6.58 3.30
N MET A 137 -1.60 6.79 2.01
CA MET A 137 -1.45 8.13 1.41
C MET A 137 -2.79 8.72 0.94
N ARG A 138 -3.80 8.70 1.81
CA ARG A 138 -5.15 9.24 1.54
C ARG A 138 -5.09 10.75 1.26
N GLY A 139 -5.80 11.18 0.19
CA GLY A 139 -5.77 12.56 -0.30
C GLY A 139 -4.92 12.74 -1.56
N TYR A 140 -4.10 11.76 -1.90
CA TYR A 140 -3.41 11.71 -3.18
C TYR A 140 -4.12 10.76 -4.16
N TYR A 141 -4.20 11.18 -5.41
CA TYR A 141 -4.69 10.29 -6.48
C TYR A 141 -3.66 9.18 -6.72
N GLU A 142 -4.11 7.93 -6.68
CA GLU A 142 -3.26 6.75 -6.86
C GLU A 142 -2.53 6.78 -8.21
N GLY A 143 -1.22 6.54 -8.16
CA GLY A 143 -0.37 6.52 -9.34
C GLY A 143 0.01 7.89 -9.92
N ARG A 144 -0.41 9.00 -9.29
CA ARG A 144 0.08 10.34 -9.67
C ARG A 144 1.59 10.49 -9.42
N TYR A 145 2.05 9.92 -8.34
CA TYR A 145 3.47 9.83 -7.99
C TYR A 145 3.91 8.39 -8.13
N ARG A 146 4.84 8.14 -9.03
CA ARG A 146 5.36 6.81 -9.29
C ARG A 146 6.84 6.87 -9.66
N ASP A 147 7.58 5.85 -9.23
CA ASP A 147 8.99 5.64 -9.55
C ASP A 147 9.35 4.17 -9.28
N LYS A 148 10.64 3.81 -9.39
CA LYS A 148 11.10 2.45 -9.07
C LYS A 148 10.80 2.06 -7.62
N HIS A 149 10.91 2.98 -6.68
CA HIS A 149 10.73 2.72 -5.25
C HIS A 149 9.72 3.68 -4.65
N SER A 150 8.96 3.20 -3.66
CA SER A 150 8.16 4.04 -2.78
C SER A 150 8.39 3.68 -1.32
N LEU A 151 8.29 4.69 -0.46
CA LEU A 151 8.22 4.57 1.00
C LEU A 151 7.06 5.41 1.49
N GLU A 152 6.32 4.91 2.46
CA GLU A 152 5.22 5.63 3.09
C GLU A 152 5.10 5.27 4.58
N ALA A 153 4.65 6.22 5.37
CA ALA A 153 4.34 6.02 6.77
C ALA A 153 3.14 6.86 7.18
N THR A 154 2.28 6.31 8.02
CA THR A 154 1.09 6.99 8.54
C THR A 154 0.91 6.65 10.02
N VAL A 155 0.56 7.66 10.80
CA VAL A 155 0.12 7.50 12.19
C VAL A 155 -1.32 7.97 12.26
N GLU A 156 -2.18 7.15 12.88
CA GLU A 156 -3.61 7.36 12.94
C GLU A 156 -4.09 7.23 14.39
N LEU A 157 -4.81 8.21 14.89
CA LEU A 157 -5.48 8.17 16.18
C LEU A 157 -6.97 7.92 15.95
N ARG A 158 -7.46 6.77 16.41
CA ARG A 158 -8.86 6.35 16.35
C ARG A 158 -9.50 6.56 17.70
N GLN A 159 -10.65 7.26 17.72
CA GLN A 159 -11.40 7.52 18.94
C GLN A 159 -12.85 7.06 18.77
N HIS A 160 -13.26 6.10 19.57
CA HIS A 160 -14.68 5.78 19.76
C HIS A 160 -15.33 6.91 20.55
N VAL A 161 -16.41 7.48 20.04
CA VAL A 161 -17.08 8.64 20.64
C VAL A 161 -18.35 8.24 21.36
N TRP A 162 -19.27 7.59 20.65
CA TRP A 162 -20.59 7.27 21.20
C TRP A 162 -21.27 6.15 20.42
N LYS A 163 -21.80 5.13 21.13
CA LYS A 163 -22.49 3.96 20.55
C LYS A 163 -21.68 3.29 19.43
N ARG A 164 -22.05 3.52 18.17
CA ARG A 164 -21.44 2.97 16.97
C ARG A 164 -20.57 3.99 16.21
N ASN A 165 -20.34 5.16 16.83
CA ASN A 165 -19.71 6.28 16.15
C ASN A 165 -18.30 6.50 16.68
N GLY A 166 -17.38 6.70 15.77
CA GLY A 166 -15.99 7.04 16.05
C GLY A 166 -15.47 8.11 15.09
N ILE A 167 -14.40 8.73 15.46
CA ILE A 167 -13.65 9.69 14.66
C ILE A 167 -12.20 9.24 14.56
N VAL A 168 -11.56 9.65 13.48
CA VAL A 168 -10.17 9.34 13.21
C VAL A 168 -9.47 10.60 12.73
N VAL A 169 -8.24 10.80 13.18
CA VAL A 169 -7.32 11.80 12.63
C VAL A 169 -6.01 11.11 12.30
N TRP A 170 -5.39 11.51 11.21
CA TRP A 170 -4.10 10.95 10.83
C TRP A 170 -3.16 11.99 10.25
N ALA A 171 -1.89 11.68 10.34
CA ALA A 171 -0.82 12.36 9.62
C ALA A 171 0.16 11.31 9.07
N GLY A 172 0.73 11.58 7.93
CA GLY A 172 1.65 10.69 7.28
C GLY A 172 2.54 11.39 6.27
N ALA A 173 3.44 10.63 5.69
CA ALA A 173 4.31 11.09 4.63
C ALA A 173 4.71 9.92 3.73
N GLY A 174 4.95 10.20 2.46
CA GLY A 174 5.47 9.22 1.52
C GLY A 174 6.40 9.85 0.49
N THR A 175 7.11 9.04 -0.23
CA THR A 175 8.00 9.47 -1.30
C THR A 175 8.16 8.39 -2.35
N VAL A 176 8.43 8.79 -3.59
CA VAL A 176 8.88 7.90 -4.66
C VAL A 176 10.24 8.36 -5.15
N PHE A 177 11.09 7.41 -5.55
CA PHE A 177 12.45 7.71 -5.98
C PHE A 177 13.04 6.63 -6.91
N PRO A 178 13.96 7.00 -7.83
CA PRO A 178 14.54 6.05 -8.79
C PRO A 178 15.65 5.18 -8.20
N LYS A 179 16.34 5.68 -7.16
CA LYS A 179 17.44 5.00 -6.43
C LYS A 179 17.66 5.64 -5.07
N PHE A 180 18.16 4.88 -4.10
CA PHE A 180 18.36 5.37 -2.72
C PHE A 180 19.26 6.63 -2.63
N SER A 181 20.29 6.72 -3.47
CA SER A 181 21.15 7.92 -3.53
C SER A 181 20.46 9.17 -4.07
N ALA A 182 19.29 9.04 -4.69
CA ALA A 182 18.50 10.16 -5.20
C ALA A 182 17.40 10.62 -4.23
N LEU A 183 17.24 9.95 -3.10
CA LEU A 183 16.26 10.32 -2.07
C LEU A 183 16.59 11.72 -1.51
N ARG A 184 15.61 12.62 -1.50
CA ARG A 184 15.74 14.00 -1.02
C ARG A 184 14.55 14.38 -0.18
N SER A 185 14.77 15.13 0.89
CA SER A 185 13.70 15.60 1.79
C SER A 185 12.63 16.43 1.07
N ARG A 186 12.99 17.19 0.04
CA ARG A 186 12.05 17.99 -0.77
C ARG A 186 11.03 17.15 -1.57
N GLN A 187 11.30 15.86 -1.75
CA GLN A 187 10.42 14.93 -2.46
C GLN A 187 9.39 14.29 -1.54
N ILE A 188 9.48 14.53 -0.24
CA ILE A 188 8.52 14.03 0.73
C ILE A 188 7.17 14.69 0.48
N LEU A 189 6.15 13.87 0.43
CA LEU A 189 4.76 14.20 0.21
C LEU A 189 4.03 14.00 1.54
N PRO A 190 3.77 15.08 2.32
CA PRO A 190 3.01 14.97 3.56
C PRO A 190 1.54 14.75 3.24
N ASN A 191 0.84 13.99 4.09
CA ASN A 191 -0.61 13.91 4.09
C ASN A 191 -1.15 14.01 5.52
N ALA A 192 -2.38 14.46 5.63
CA ALA A 192 -3.13 14.46 6.86
C ALA A 192 -4.63 14.39 6.55
N GLY A 193 -5.44 14.08 7.54
CA GLY A 193 -6.88 14.09 7.32
C GLY A 193 -7.68 13.74 8.54
N VAL A 194 -8.99 13.74 8.34
CA VAL A 194 -9.99 13.40 9.34
C VAL A 194 -10.97 12.39 8.77
N GLY A 195 -11.47 11.52 9.62
CA GLY A 195 -12.42 10.50 9.19
C GLY A 195 -13.50 10.24 10.23
N TYR A 196 -14.63 9.76 9.72
CA TYR A 196 -15.75 9.28 10.52
C TYR A 196 -15.84 7.78 10.38
N ARG A 197 -16.19 7.11 11.47
CA ARG A 197 -16.39 5.66 11.55
C ARG A 197 -17.78 5.38 12.08
N TRP A 198 -18.48 4.52 11.37
CA TRP A 198 -19.75 3.96 11.83
C TRP A 198 -19.64 2.45 11.88
N GLU A 199 -19.74 1.89 13.08
CA GLU A 199 -19.71 0.44 13.30
C GLU A 199 -21.03 -0.18 12.82
N PHE A 200 -21.03 -0.62 11.56
CA PHE A 200 -22.18 -1.28 10.94
C PHE A 200 -22.50 -2.62 11.63
N LYS A 201 -21.44 -3.40 11.89
CA LYS A 201 -21.46 -4.68 12.59
C LYS A 201 -20.26 -4.71 13.53
N LYS A 202 -20.29 -5.53 14.57
CA LYS A 202 -19.16 -5.67 15.51
C LYS A 202 -17.83 -5.83 14.75
N ASN A 203 -16.91 -4.93 15.00
CA ASN A 203 -15.58 -4.84 14.37
C ASN A 203 -15.60 -4.59 12.84
N VAL A 204 -16.69 -4.15 12.26
CA VAL A 204 -16.80 -3.77 10.84
C VAL A 204 -17.28 -2.33 10.75
N ASN A 205 -16.40 -1.45 10.34
CA ASN A 205 -16.67 -0.03 10.23
C ASN A 205 -16.97 0.39 8.79
N VAL A 206 -17.98 1.22 8.60
CA VAL A 206 -18.11 2.06 7.42
C VAL A 206 -17.23 3.29 7.66
N ARG A 207 -16.39 3.60 6.71
CA ARG A 207 -15.36 4.63 6.79
C ARG A 207 -15.63 5.75 5.79
N LEU A 208 -15.65 6.98 6.29
CA LEU A 208 -15.70 8.20 5.50
C LEU A 208 -14.47 9.05 5.87
N ASP A 209 -13.58 9.23 4.94
CA ASP A 209 -12.32 9.95 5.16
C ASP A 209 -12.25 11.17 4.24
N TYR A 210 -11.68 12.26 4.73
CA TYR A 210 -11.27 13.39 3.92
C TYR A 210 -9.79 13.68 4.15
N GLY A 211 -8.99 13.39 3.13
CA GLY A 211 -7.54 13.52 3.16
C GLY A 211 -7.04 14.74 2.42
N PHE A 212 -5.97 15.32 2.95
CA PHE A 212 -5.26 16.47 2.39
C PHE A 212 -3.84 16.07 2.03
N GLY A 213 -3.38 16.51 0.88
CA GLY A 213 -2.02 16.33 0.39
C GLY A 213 -1.34 17.65 0.01
N LYS A 214 -0.12 17.56 -0.45
CA LYS A 214 0.67 18.71 -0.91
C LYS A 214 0.00 19.42 -2.09
N SER A 215 0.18 20.74 -2.19
CA SER A 215 -0.28 21.56 -3.33
C SER A 215 -1.79 21.52 -3.56
N GLY A 216 -2.58 21.52 -2.49
CA GLY A 216 -4.05 21.59 -2.57
C GLY A 216 -4.71 20.28 -3.01
N GLN A 217 -3.98 19.19 -3.07
CA GLN A 217 -4.58 17.88 -3.33
C GLN A 217 -5.44 17.48 -2.13
N SER A 218 -6.62 16.99 -2.39
CA SER A 218 -7.51 16.44 -1.37
C SER A 218 -8.41 15.38 -2.00
N GLY A 219 -8.98 14.52 -1.16
CA GLY A 219 -9.89 13.48 -1.61
C GLY A 219 -10.85 13.06 -0.53
N PHE A 220 -12.09 12.84 -0.93
CA PHE A 220 -13.09 12.17 -0.12
C PHE A 220 -13.06 10.68 -0.45
N LEU A 221 -13.04 9.85 0.58
CA LEU A 221 -12.93 8.40 0.46
C LEU A 221 -14.04 7.72 1.25
N PHE A 222 -14.72 6.79 0.61
CA PHE A 222 -15.68 5.89 1.22
C PHE A 222 -15.15 4.46 1.13
N ASN A 223 -15.17 3.73 2.25
CA ASN A 223 -14.74 2.33 2.26
C ASN A 223 -15.37 1.58 3.46
N ILE A 224 -15.16 0.27 3.49
CA ILE A 224 -15.54 -0.60 4.60
C ILE A 224 -14.24 -1.10 5.26
N ASN A 225 -14.27 -1.30 6.59
CA ASN A 225 -13.14 -1.60 7.48
C ASN A 225 -12.18 -0.41 7.68
N GLU A 226 -11.13 -0.61 8.45
CA GLU A 226 -10.12 0.41 8.69
C GLU A 226 -9.15 0.54 7.49
N ALA A 227 -8.32 1.58 7.53
CA ALA A 227 -7.40 1.87 6.43
C ALA A 227 -6.25 0.85 6.35
N PHE A 228 -5.85 0.35 7.53
CA PHE A 228 -4.82 -0.65 7.72
C PHE A 228 -5.02 -1.33 9.08
#